data_62206a5296e1d03d6ede9a3f212318e3
#
_entry.id   62206a5296e1d03d6ede9a3f212318e3
#
_cell.length_a   1.000
_cell.length_b   1.000
_cell.length_c   1.000
_cell.angle_alpha   90.00
_cell.angle_beta   90.00
_cell.angle_gamma   90.00
#
_symmetry.space_group_name_H-M   'P 1'
#
loop_
_entity.id
_entity.type
_entity.pdbx_description
1 polymer ?
#
loop_
_entity_poly.entity_id
_entity_poly.type
_entity_poly.pdbx_seq_one_letter_code
_entity_poly.pdbx_strand_id
1 'polypeptide(L)'
;MKNLFTNIILFVGLSIVFSGLTACSNTVSTQKGPVSETAPSVQNSNAAETKNDFPPVPTAIAQSEIKDLEGNTFKIEDKKGKVVLINLWATWCGPCRAEMPEFVALQEKYRDKGFEIVGLNTDNESVEEIKAFAEKMKLNYQLGYADGKILSEFIKITRLSGIPQTMIVNREGKMVLVIGGGGIRAVNNIKEMVEKTVNEG
;
A
#
# COMPACT_ATOMS: atom_id res chain seq x y z
N MET A 1 -38.15 -5.10 -38.46
CA MET A 1 -37.68 -6.26 -39.25
C MET A 1 -36.89 -7.16 -38.30
N LYS A 2 -37.45 -8.34 -38.12
CA LYS A 2 -37.06 -9.45 -37.25
C LYS A 2 -35.78 -10.12 -37.74
N ASN A 3 -34.97 -10.64 -36.86
CA ASN A 3 -34.19 -11.90 -36.90
C ASN A 3 -33.44 -12.01 -35.59
N LEU A 4 -33.78 -12.74 -34.73
CA LEU A 4 -33.99 -14.13 -34.27
C LEU A 4 -32.96 -15.10 -34.87
N PHE A 5 -31.87 -15.40 -34.13
CA PHE A 5 -31.13 -16.66 -34.26
C PHE A 5 -30.87 -17.26 -32.86
N THR A 6 -31.73 -18.18 -32.55
CA THR A 6 -31.59 -19.27 -31.61
C THR A 6 -30.57 -20.25 -32.14
N ASN A 7 -29.56 -20.63 -31.35
CA ASN A 7 -28.86 -21.89 -31.59
C ASN A 7 -28.60 -22.62 -30.27
N ILE A 8 -29.37 -23.69 -30.14
CA ILE A 8 -29.31 -24.79 -29.18
C ILE A 8 -28.31 -25.79 -29.75
N ILE A 9 -27.29 -26.19 -28.97
CA ILE A 9 -26.58 -27.47 -29.13
C ILE A 9 -26.34 -28.07 -27.77
N LEU A 10 -26.93 -29.07 -27.61
CA LEU A 10 -27.17 -30.29 -26.91
C LEU A 10 -25.91 -31.14 -26.68
N PHE A 11 -25.78 -31.61 -25.42
CA PHE A 11 -25.19 -32.87 -24.93
C PHE A 11 -23.92 -33.46 -25.56
N VAL A 12 -22.97 -33.84 -24.70
CA VAL A 12 -22.60 -35.25 -24.46
C VAL A 12 -21.87 -35.38 -23.13
N GLY A 13 -22.40 -36.22 -22.25
CA GLY A 13 -21.76 -36.64 -21.00
C GLY A 13 -20.68 -37.71 -21.26
N LEU A 14 -19.67 -37.71 -20.40
CA LEU A 14 -18.81 -38.89 -20.25
C LEU A 14 -18.40 -39.05 -18.78
N SER A 15 -19.05 -39.99 -18.12
CA SER A 15 -18.65 -40.53 -16.82
C SER A 15 -17.43 -41.44 -16.99
N ILE A 16 -16.36 -41.19 -16.26
CA ILE A 16 -15.32 -42.21 -16.02
C ILE A 16 -15.15 -42.33 -14.52
N VAL A 17 -15.64 -43.45 -14.04
CA VAL A 17 -15.37 -44.05 -12.72
C VAL A 17 -14.01 -44.71 -12.80
N PHE A 18 -13.09 -44.34 -11.91
CA PHE A 18 -11.90 -45.15 -11.66
C PHE A 18 -11.70 -45.37 -10.16
N SER A 19 -12.08 -46.55 -9.73
CA SER A 19 -11.78 -47.11 -8.41
C SER A 19 -10.34 -47.59 -8.38
N GLY A 20 -9.61 -47.25 -7.33
CA GLY A 20 -8.27 -47.78 -7.11
C GLY A 20 -7.88 -47.61 -5.63
N LEU A 21 -8.32 -48.58 -4.78
CA LEU A 21 -7.74 -48.79 -3.44
C LEU A 21 -6.35 -49.40 -3.58
N THR A 22 -5.36 -48.80 -2.92
CA THR A 22 -4.19 -49.58 -2.43
C THR A 22 -3.80 -49.02 -1.06
N ALA A 23 -4.07 -49.84 -0.06
CA ALA A 23 -3.54 -49.73 1.29
C ALA A 23 -2.09 -50.21 1.30
N CYS A 24 -1.20 -49.45 1.93
CA CYS A 24 0.10 -49.96 2.40
C CYS A 24 0.25 -49.60 3.87
N SER A 25 0.09 -50.63 4.67
CA SER A 25 0.49 -50.69 6.08
C SER A 25 2.02 -50.63 6.16
N ASN A 26 2.61 -49.83 6.99
CA ASN A 26 3.96 -50.01 7.45
C ASN A 26 4.04 -49.96 8.97
N THR A 27 4.54 -51.06 9.47
CA THR A 27 4.68 -51.56 10.81
C THR A 27 5.58 -50.69 11.68
N VAL A 28 5.12 -50.43 12.89
CA VAL A 28 5.86 -49.87 14.02
C VAL A 28 6.97 -50.85 14.44
N SER A 29 8.20 -50.39 14.54
CA SER A 29 9.28 -51.07 15.26
C SER A 29 9.72 -50.19 16.44
N THR A 30 9.36 -50.69 17.62
CA THR A 30 9.74 -50.16 18.92
C THR A 30 11.17 -50.56 19.23
N GLN A 31 12.08 -49.61 19.40
CA GLN A 31 13.33 -49.84 20.12
C GLN A 31 13.44 -48.88 21.29
N LYS A 32 13.49 -49.49 22.44
CA LYS A 32 13.68 -48.91 23.79
C LYS A 32 15.17 -48.93 24.12
N GLY A 33 15.78 -47.78 24.31
CA GLY A 33 17.13 -47.61 24.85
C GLY A 33 17.15 -46.48 25.87
N PRO A 34 17.96 -46.58 26.94
CA PRO A 34 17.70 -45.81 28.16
C PRO A 34 18.25 -44.39 28.18
N VAL A 35 17.50 -43.59 28.88
CA VAL A 35 17.62 -42.24 29.39
C VAL A 35 19.03 -41.82 29.82
N SER A 36 19.47 -40.65 29.37
CA SER A 36 20.34 -39.78 30.17
C SER A 36 19.70 -38.39 30.18
N GLU A 37 19.28 -38.05 31.36
CA GLU A 37 18.66 -36.81 31.75
C GLU A 37 19.73 -35.71 31.85
N THR A 38 19.71 -34.72 30.98
CA THR A 38 20.34 -33.42 31.23
C THR A 38 19.49 -32.39 30.52
N ALA A 39 18.61 -31.76 31.27
CA ALA A 39 17.84 -30.60 30.84
C ALA A 39 18.77 -29.37 30.74
N PRO A 40 18.84 -28.70 29.59
CA PRO A 40 19.31 -27.32 29.55
C PRO A 40 18.16 -26.43 29.98
N SER A 41 18.40 -25.69 31.07
CA SER A 41 17.56 -24.59 31.50
C SER A 41 17.29 -23.63 30.33
N VAL A 42 16.05 -23.59 29.87
CA VAL A 42 15.59 -22.53 28.99
C VAL A 42 15.57 -21.25 29.82
N GLN A 43 16.65 -20.50 29.71
CA GLN A 43 16.65 -19.10 30.15
C GLN A 43 15.64 -18.38 29.24
N ASN A 44 14.58 -17.93 29.90
CA ASN A 44 13.57 -17.04 29.38
C ASN A 44 14.25 -15.70 28.99
N SER A 45 14.83 -15.66 27.79
CA SER A 45 15.33 -14.42 27.22
C SER A 45 14.13 -13.62 26.73
N ASN A 46 13.79 -12.62 27.54
CA ASN A 46 13.13 -11.36 27.19
C ASN A 46 12.39 -11.39 25.83
N ALA A 47 11.07 -11.31 25.89
CA ALA A 47 10.27 -10.81 24.80
C ALA A 47 10.80 -9.39 24.48
N ALA A 48 11.81 -9.32 23.62
CA ALA A 48 12.13 -8.09 22.91
C ALA A 48 10.91 -7.76 22.07
N GLU A 49 10.25 -6.66 22.42
CA GLU A 49 9.32 -5.98 21.51
C GLU A 49 9.96 -5.96 20.14
N THR A 50 9.38 -6.66 19.18
CA THR A 50 9.74 -6.52 17.77
C THR A 50 9.32 -5.11 17.39
N LYS A 51 10.20 -4.12 17.60
CA LYS A 51 10.10 -2.85 16.88
C LYS A 51 10.02 -3.23 15.43
N ASN A 52 8.88 -2.98 14.82
CA ASN A 52 8.69 -3.17 13.38
C ASN A 52 9.80 -2.42 12.65
N ASP A 53 10.82 -3.16 12.19
CA ASP A 53 12.00 -2.57 11.56
C ASP A 53 11.68 -2.29 10.09
N PHE A 54 10.78 -1.33 9.87
CA PHE A 54 10.44 -0.84 8.55
C PHE A 54 11.65 -0.14 7.92
N PRO A 55 11.86 -0.30 6.60
CA PRO A 55 12.95 0.37 5.91
C PRO A 55 12.75 1.90 5.89
N PRO A 56 13.83 2.68 5.91
CA PRO A 56 13.73 4.13 5.77
C PRO A 56 13.20 4.51 4.39
N VAL A 57 12.58 5.69 4.30
CA VAL A 57 12.22 6.29 3.00
C VAL A 57 13.49 6.51 2.19
N PRO A 58 13.55 6.12 0.90
CA PRO A 58 14.70 6.38 0.05
C PRO A 58 15.08 7.86 0.04
N THR A 59 16.37 8.14 0.13
CA THR A 59 16.89 9.52 0.13
C THR A 59 16.39 10.33 -1.06
N ALA A 60 16.25 9.70 -2.23
CA ALA A 60 15.72 10.35 -3.42
C ALA A 60 14.25 10.81 -3.28
N ILE A 61 13.46 10.23 -2.38
CA ILE A 61 12.11 10.70 -2.04
C ILE A 61 12.20 11.68 -0.87
N ALA A 62 12.92 11.31 0.19
CA ALA A 62 12.98 12.10 1.43
C ALA A 62 13.54 13.51 1.21
N GLN A 63 14.57 13.64 0.35
CA GLN A 63 15.34 14.87 0.14
C GLN A 63 15.06 15.57 -1.20
N SER A 64 14.17 15.07 -2.04
CA SER A 64 13.75 15.78 -3.24
C SER A 64 13.12 17.13 -2.89
N GLU A 65 13.53 18.17 -3.62
CA GLU A 65 12.94 19.50 -3.53
C GLU A 65 11.62 19.51 -4.31
N ILE A 66 10.52 19.41 -3.59
CA ILE A 66 9.16 19.37 -4.14
C ILE A 66 8.64 20.79 -4.22
N LYS A 67 8.23 21.22 -5.41
CA LYS A 67 7.52 22.51 -5.59
C LYS A 67 6.04 22.33 -5.31
N ASP A 68 5.49 23.17 -4.43
CA ASP A 68 4.04 23.26 -4.22
C ASP A 68 3.36 24.16 -5.28
N LEU A 69 2.04 24.29 -5.19
CA LEU A 69 1.26 25.09 -6.14
C LEU A 69 1.42 26.62 -5.95
N GLU A 70 2.04 27.04 -4.87
CA GLU A 70 2.38 28.43 -4.56
C GLU A 70 3.81 28.79 -4.99
N GLY A 71 4.58 27.81 -5.48
CA GLY A 71 5.97 27.97 -5.92
C GLY A 71 6.99 27.83 -4.79
N ASN A 72 6.56 27.50 -3.56
CA ASN A 72 7.47 27.20 -2.47
C ASN A 72 8.07 25.79 -2.65
N THR A 73 9.21 25.59 -2.02
CA THR A 73 9.89 24.29 -2.03
C THR A 73 9.86 23.67 -0.63
N PHE A 74 9.56 22.38 -0.56
CA PHE A 74 9.61 21.59 0.67
C PHE A 74 10.17 20.20 0.38
N LYS A 75 10.54 19.46 1.44
CA LYS A 75 10.99 18.07 1.36
C LYS A 75 10.12 17.18 2.24
N ILE A 76 10.06 15.88 1.92
CA ILE A 76 9.36 14.92 2.79
C ILE A 76 10.05 14.82 4.15
N GLU A 77 11.39 14.91 4.21
CA GLU A 77 12.14 14.88 5.48
C GLU A 77 11.80 16.04 6.42
N ASP A 78 11.33 17.19 5.91
CA ASP A 78 10.88 18.32 6.73
C ASP A 78 9.63 18.01 7.55
N LYS A 79 8.91 16.95 7.18
CA LYS A 79 7.70 16.47 7.86
C LYS A 79 7.98 15.41 8.94
N LYS A 80 9.24 15.22 9.32
CA LYS A 80 9.63 14.30 10.38
C LYS A 80 8.87 14.59 11.68
N GLY A 81 8.44 13.55 12.37
CA GLY A 81 7.55 13.66 13.54
C GLY A 81 6.06 13.57 13.20
N LYS A 82 5.71 13.60 11.90
CA LYS A 82 4.34 13.36 11.42
C LYS A 82 4.24 11.99 10.72
N VAL A 83 3.03 11.47 10.68
CA VAL A 83 2.70 10.38 9.75
C VAL A 83 2.34 11.01 8.41
N VAL A 84 3.03 10.63 7.35
CA VAL A 84 2.87 11.25 6.02
C VAL A 84 2.39 10.22 5.01
N LEU A 85 1.29 10.52 4.32
CA LEU A 85 0.83 9.78 3.15
C LEU A 85 1.26 10.53 1.89
N ILE A 86 2.11 9.92 1.07
CA ILE A 86 2.53 10.45 -0.23
C ILE A 86 1.74 9.71 -1.31
N ASN A 87 1.02 10.45 -2.14
CA ASN A 87 0.21 9.90 -3.23
C ASN A 87 0.62 10.48 -4.58
N LEU A 88 0.93 9.62 -5.53
CA LEU A 88 1.20 9.98 -6.93
C LEU A 88 -0.09 9.92 -7.74
N TRP A 89 -0.42 11.01 -8.44
CA TRP A 89 -1.71 11.17 -9.12
C TRP A 89 -1.65 12.12 -10.33
N ALA A 90 -2.74 12.17 -11.11
CA ALA A 90 -2.99 13.17 -12.16
C ALA A 90 -4.51 13.45 -12.27
N THR A 91 -4.90 14.58 -12.84
CA THR A 91 -6.32 14.99 -12.93
C THR A 91 -7.16 14.03 -13.79
N TRP A 92 -6.57 13.47 -14.84
CA TRP A 92 -7.21 12.51 -15.74
C TRP A 92 -7.27 11.07 -15.19
N CYS A 93 -6.55 10.78 -14.10
CA CYS A 93 -6.47 9.43 -13.53
C CYS A 93 -7.77 9.04 -12.81
N GLY A 94 -8.59 8.19 -13.44
CA GLY A 94 -9.87 7.76 -12.89
C GLY A 94 -9.77 7.10 -11.52
N PRO A 95 -8.92 6.06 -11.32
CA PRO A 95 -8.71 5.44 -10.01
C PRO A 95 -8.22 6.42 -8.95
N CYS A 96 -7.30 7.35 -9.28
CA CYS A 96 -6.82 8.37 -8.35
C CYS A 96 -7.98 9.26 -7.84
N ARG A 97 -8.85 9.70 -8.75
CA ARG A 97 -10.04 10.50 -8.41
C ARG A 97 -11.02 9.76 -7.50
N ALA A 98 -11.13 8.44 -7.66
CA ALA A 98 -11.99 7.62 -6.80
C ALA A 98 -11.48 7.51 -5.35
N GLU A 99 -10.17 7.63 -5.12
CA GLU A 99 -9.55 7.57 -3.78
C GLU A 99 -9.60 8.91 -3.03
N MET A 100 -9.62 10.03 -3.75
CA MET A 100 -9.48 11.37 -3.18
C MET A 100 -10.51 11.71 -2.09
N PRO A 101 -11.80 11.36 -2.20
CA PRO A 101 -12.76 11.61 -1.12
C PRO A 101 -12.37 10.94 0.20
N GLU A 102 -11.80 9.72 0.14
CA GLU A 102 -11.33 9.01 1.32
C GLU A 102 -10.07 9.67 1.91
N PHE A 103 -9.18 10.20 1.06
CA PHE A 103 -8.01 10.95 1.49
C PHE A 103 -8.40 12.27 2.16
N VAL A 104 -9.38 12.98 1.62
CA VAL A 104 -9.95 14.17 2.25
C VAL A 104 -10.48 13.86 3.65
N ALA A 105 -11.23 12.75 3.78
CA ALA A 105 -11.76 12.32 5.07
C ALA A 105 -10.65 11.91 6.07
N LEU A 106 -9.60 11.21 5.61
CA LEU A 106 -8.45 10.86 6.44
C LEU A 106 -7.70 12.10 6.92
N GLN A 107 -7.43 13.07 6.03
CA GLN A 107 -6.77 14.32 6.38
C GLN A 107 -7.57 15.09 7.42
N GLU A 108 -8.88 15.18 7.29
CA GLU A 108 -9.75 15.86 8.25
C GLU A 108 -9.75 15.14 9.61
N LYS A 109 -9.88 13.81 9.61
CA LYS A 109 -9.96 12.98 10.83
C LYS A 109 -8.67 13.00 11.65
N TYR A 110 -7.50 13.04 11.00
CA TYR A 110 -6.22 12.80 11.66
C TYR A 110 -5.24 14.00 11.65
N ARG A 111 -5.61 15.13 11.05
CA ARG A 111 -4.78 16.36 11.00
C ARG A 111 -4.22 16.73 12.37
N ASP A 112 -5.09 16.80 13.37
CA ASP A 112 -4.73 17.23 14.72
C ASP A 112 -3.91 16.17 15.49
N LYS A 113 -3.80 14.96 14.92
CA LYS A 113 -2.96 13.87 15.44
C LYS A 113 -1.60 13.79 14.75
N GLY A 114 -1.19 14.81 14.01
CA GLY A 114 0.08 14.84 13.30
C GLY A 114 0.12 13.95 12.05
N PHE A 115 -1.01 13.84 11.34
CA PHE A 115 -1.10 13.21 10.03
C PHE A 115 -1.17 14.25 8.92
N GLU A 116 -0.48 13.99 7.81
CA GLU A 116 -0.45 14.88 6.67
C GLU A 116 -0.42 14.10 5.35
N ILE A 117 -1.21 14.54 4.37
CA ILE A 117 -1.18 14.01 3.02
C ILE A 117 -0.43 14.98 2.11
N VAL A 118 0.42 14.41 1.25
CA VAL A 118 1.13 15.11 0.18
C VAL A 118 0.74 14.45 -1.15
N GLY A 119 -0.07 15.13 -1.93
CA GLY A 119 -0.46 14.71 -3.27
C GLY A 119 0.50 15.28 -4.31
N LEU A 120 1.22 14.41 -5.01
CA LEU A 120 2.21 14.78 -6.02
C LEU A 120 1.68 14.48 -7.42
N ASN A 121 1.42 15.54 -8.18
CA ASN A 121 1.05 15.41 -9.58
C ASN A 121 2.25 14.89 -10.39
N THR A 122 1.99 13.92 -11.28
CA THR A 122 3.03 13.24 -12.07
C THR A 122 3.07 13.70 -13.52
N ASP A 123 2.23 14.66 -13.89
CA ASP A 123 2.11 15.17 -15.25
C ASP A 123 2.54 16.66 -15.32
N ASN A 124 2.65 17.19 -16.51
CA ASN A 124 2.96 18.61 -16.75
C ASN A 124 1.70 19.50 -16.74
N GLU A 125 0.75 19.19 -15.85
CA GLU A 125 -0.48 19.98 -15.69
C GLU A 125 -0.14 21.34 -15.06
N SER A 126 -0.78 22.40 -15.54
CA SER A 126 -0.53 23.76 -15.00
C SER A 126 -1.03 23.91 -13.57
N VAL A 127 -0.47 24.87 -12.86
CA VAL A 127 -0.92 25.22 -11.49
C VAL A 127 -2.42 25.56 -11.47
N GLU A 128 -2.90 26.26 -12.49
CA GLU A 128 -4.30 26.69 -12.64
C GLU A 128 -5.22 25.48 -12.81
N GLU A 129 -4.83 24.50 -13.65
CA GLU A 129 -5.59 23.27 -13.86
C GLU A 129 -5.66 22.45 -12.57
N ILE A 130 -4.53 22.30 -11.87
CA ILE A 130 -4.47 21.55 -10.61
C ILE A 130 -5.31 22.28 -9.53
N LYS A 131 -5.23 23.59 -9.41
CA LYS A 131 -6.02 24.36 -8.43
C LYS A 131 -7.52 24.27 -8.70
N ALA A 132 -7.95 24.41 -9.95
CA ALA A 132 -9.36 24.25 -10.32
C ALA A 132 -9.87 22.81 -10.05
N PHE A 133 -9.02 21.81 -10.30
CA PHE A 133 -9.32 20.42 -9.97
C PHE A 133 -9.41 20.20 -8.46
N ALA A 134 -8.46 20.72 -7.69
CA ALA A 134 -8.42 20.61 -6.23
C ALA A 134 -9.67 21.23 -5.58
N GLU A 135 -10.09 22.39 -6.05
CA GLU A 135 -11.33 23.05 -5.61
C GLU A 135 -12.55 22.17 -5.91
N LYS A 136 -12.67 21.68 -7.15
CA LYS A 136 -13.76 20.79 -7.56
C LYS A 136 -13.84 19.52 -6.73
N MET A 137 -12.69 18.92 -6.42
CA MET A 137 -12.57 17.68 -5.61
C MET A 137 -12.55 17.96 -4.11
N LYS A 138 -12.52 19.23 -3.68
CA LYS A 138 -12.44 19.67 -2.29
C LYS A 138 -11.22 19.11 -1.57
N LEU A 139 -10.06 19.04 -2.25
CA LEU A 139 -8.84 18.55 -1.67
C LEU A 139 -8.38 19.50 -0.55
N ASN A 140 -8.11 18.94 0.63
CA ASN A 140 -7.78 19.68 1.86
C ASN A 140 -6.37 19.38 2.37
N TYR A 141 -5.49 18.94 1.48
CA TYR A 141 -4.12 18.54 1.78
C TYR A 141 -3.12 19.17 0.80
N GLN A 142 -1.84 19.12 1.14
CA GLN A 142 -0.77 19.75 0.36
C GLN A 142 -0.63 19.07 -1.01
N LEU A 143 -0.51 19.88 -2.05
CA LEU A 143 -0.29 19.45 -3.42
C LEU A 143 1.05 19.99 -3.93
N GLY A 144 1.68 19.22 -4.82
CA GLY A 144 2.92 19.59 -5.48
C GLY A 144 3.19 18.70 -6.68
N TYR A 145 4.41 18.78 -7.22
CA TYR A 145 4.83 18.03 -8.39
C TYR A 145 5.85 16.96 -8.03
N ALA A 146 5.65 15.76 -8.55
CA ALA A 146 6.67 14.71 -8.47
C ALA A 146 7.76 14.96 -9.51
N ASP A 147 9.01 14.99 -9.07
CA ASP A 147 10.15 15.00 -9.99
C ASP A 147 10.50 13.58 -10.49
N GLY A 148 11.37 13.50 -11.49
CA GLY A 148 11.79 12.22 -12.08
C GLY A 148 12.50 11.28 -11.09
N LYS A 149 13.08 11.79 -10.00
CA LYS A 149 13.72 10.99 -8.96
C LYS A 149 12.69 10.28 -8.10
N ILE A 150 11.67 11.02 -7.66
CA ILE A 150 10.53 10.48 -6.90
C ILE A 150 9.84 9.39 -7.72
N LEU A 151 9.50 9.67 -9.00
CA LEU A 151 8.85 8.71 -9.90
C LEU A 151 9.69 7.43 -10.06
N SER A 152 10.99 7.59 -10.29
CA SER A 152 11.92 6.46 -10.46
C SER A 152 11.97 5.57 -9.21
N GLU A 153 12.00 6.16 -8.01
CA GLU A 153 12.03 5.40 -6.75
C GLU A 153 10.71 4.66 -6.50
N PHE A 154 9.58 5.30 -6.74
CA PHE A 154 8.28 4.62 -6.64
C PHE A 154 8.19 3.42 -7.59
N ILE A 155 8.62 3.57 -8.85
CA ILE A 155 8.66 2.46 -9.83
C ILE A 155 9.59 1.33 -9.37
N LYS A 156 10.74 1.64 -8.79
CA LYS A 156 11.68 0.62 -8.27
C LYS A 156 11.04 -0.18 -7.13
N ILE A 157 10.30 0.47 -6.24
CA ILE A 157 9.68 -0.17 -5.07
C ILE A 157 8.45 -0.98 -5.47
N THR A 158 7.52 -0.37 -6.19
CA THR A 158 6.21 -0.96 -6.53
C THR A 158 6.26 -1.90 -7.72
N ARG A 159 7.29 -1.79 -8.58
CA ARG A 159 7.40 -2.44 -9.89
C ARG A 159 6.26 -2.05 -10.84
N LEU A 160 5.62 -0.91 -10.60
CA LEU A 160 4.52 -0.37 -11.40
C LEU A 160 4.91 1.00 -11.95
N SER A 161 4.72 1.24 -13.25
CA SER A 161 4.98 2.54 -13.89
C SER A 161 3.76 3.47 -13.93
N GLY A 162 2.57 2.96 -13.58
CA GLY A 162 1.32 3.73 -13.59
C GLY A 162 0.97 4.36 -12.25
N ILE A 163 -0.10 5.14 -12.25
CA ILE A 163 -0.71 5.76 -11.07
C ILE A 163 -2.13 5.21 -10.85
N PRO A 164 -2.66 5.29 -9.61
CA PRO A 164 -2.05 5.87 -8.41
C PRO A 164 -0.97 5.00 -7.78
N GLN A 165 -0.06 5.63 -7.03
CA GLN A 165 0.85 4.93 -6.13
C GLN A 165 0.88 5.68 -4.80
N THR A 166 0.83 4.93 -3.71
CA THR A 166 0.74 5.52 -2.36
C THR A 166 1.79 4.92 -1.45
N MET A 167 2.48 5.79 -0.69
CA MET A 167 3.42 5.43 0.36
C MET A 167 2.97 6.06 1.67
N ILE A 168 3.01 5.30 2.77
CA ILE A 168 2.82 5.82 4.13
C ILE A 168 4.15 5.78 4.86
N VAL A 169 4.51 6.90 5.46
CA VAL A 169 5.74 7.12 6.22
C VAL A 169 5.36 7.39 7.68
N ASN A 170 5.98 6.70 8.61
CA ASN A 170 5.76 6.95 10.04
C ASN A 170 6.56 8.15 10.55
N ARG A 171 6.41 8.49 11.84
CA ARG A 171 7.06 9.66 12.48
C ARG A 171 8.58 9.61 12.46
N GLU A 172 9.16 8.42 12.40
CA GLU A 172 10.60 8.17 12.33
C GLU A 172 11.17 8.25 10.90
N GLY A 173 10.31 8.49 9.89
CA GLY A 173 10.74 8.53 8.49
C GLY A 173 10.92 7.15 7.86
N LYS A 174 10.20 6.13 8.35
CA LYS A 174 10.23 4.76 7.80
C LYS A 174 8.98 4.48 6.98
N MET A 175 9.12 3.71 5.90
CA MET A 175 8.01 3.29 5.04
C MET A 175 7.23 2.15 5.70
N VAL A 176 6.00 2.40 6.13
CA VAL A 176 5.13 1.37 6.75
C VAL A 176 4.19 0.71 5.74
N LEU A 177 3.94 1.36 4.62
CA LEU A 177 3.13 0.83 3.51
C LEU A 177 3.58 1.44 2.19
N VAL A 178 3.61 0.63 1.12
CA VAL A 178 3.68 1.10 -0.26
C VAL A 178 2.70 0.28 -1.10
N ILE A 179 1.83 0.96 -1.85
CA ILE A 179 0.84 0.34 -2.72
C ILE A 179 0.95 0.95 -4.12
N GLY A 180 1.00 0.10 -5.14
CA GLY A 180 0.81 0.49 -6.54
C GLY A 180 -0.58 0.09 -7.03
N GLY A 181 -1.23 1.01 -7.78
CA GLY A 181 -2.61 0.84 -8.25
C GLY A 181 -3.66 1.24 -7.23
N GLY A 182 -4.91 1.42 -7.70
CA GLY A 182 -6.04 1.89 -6.91
C GLY A 182 -7.13 0.84 -6.71
N GLY A 183 -8.26 1.32 -6.17
CA GLY A 183 -9.47 0.55 -5.95
C GLY A 183 -9.77 0.26 -4.48
N ILE A 184 -10.93 -0.31 -4.21
CA ILE A 184 -11.47 -0.43 -2.86
C ILE A 184 -10.55 -1.16 -1.88
N ARG A 185 -9.84 -2.20 -2.34
CA ARG A 185 -8.88 -2.93 -1.49
C ARG A 185 -7.67 -2.09 -1.12
N ALA A 186 -7.12 -1.34 -2.09
CA ALA A 186 -6.00 -0.43 -1.85
C ALA A 186 -6.41 0.66 -0.84
N VAL A 187 -7.56 1.29 -1.04
CA VAL A 187 -8.09 2.32 -0.13
C VAL A 187 -8.30 1.77 1.29
N ASN A 188 -8.88 0.58 1.44
CA ASN A 188 -9.10 -0.02 2.76
C ASN A 188 -7.77 -0.31 3.48
N ASN A 189 -6.77 -0.85 2.78
CA ASN A 189 -5.44 -1.08 3.35
C ASN A 189 -4.76 0.23 3.76
N ILE A 190 -4.90 1.29 2.95
CA ILE A 190 -4.38 2.62 3.26
C ILE A 190 -5.03 3.17 4.53
N LYS A 191 -6.36 3.10 4.64
CA LYS A 191 -7.13 3.59 5.80
C LYS A 191 -6.72 2.86 7.08
N GLU A 192 -6.65 1.53 7.03
CA GLU A 192 -6.22 0.70 8.17
C GLU A 192 -4.80 1.05 8.62
N MET A 193 -3.86 1.17 7.66
CA MET A 193 -2.48 1.50 7.99
C MET A 193 -2.32 2.92 8.53
N VAL A 194 -3.03 3.91 7.98
CA VAL A 194 -3.04 5.28 8.53
C VAL A 194 -3.56 5.26 9.96
N GLU A 195 -4.70 4.62 10.23
CA GLU A 195 -5.29 4.54 11.56
C GLU A 195 -4.34 3.90 12.57
N LYS A 196 -3.73 2.77 12.19
CA LYS A 196 -2.74 2.08 12.99
C LYS A 196 -1.55 2.99 13.29
N THR A 197 -0.89 3.53 12.25
CA THR A 197 0.35 4.29 12.38
C THR A 197 0.16 5.60 13.16
N VAL A 198 -0.99 6.26 13.00
CA VAL A 198 -1.30 7.50 13.73
C VAL A 198 -1.54 7.24 15.22
N ASN A 199 -2.08 6.08 15.60
CA ASN A 199 -2.40 5.75 16.98
C ASN A 199 -1.24 5.04 17.73
N GLU A 200 -0.19 4.59 17.04
CA GLU A 200 0.98 3.92 17.62
C GLU A 200 2.07 4.90 18.15
N GLY A 201 1.90 6.21 17.99
CA GLY A 201 2.90 7.23 18.31
C GLY A 201 2.51 8.18 19.43
#